data_1e23d06beb0129c315039716fecdbb61
#
_entry.id   1e23d06beb0129c315039716fecdbb61
#
_cell.length_a   1.000
_cell.length_b   1.000
_cell.length_c   1.000
_cell.angle_alpha   90.00
_cell.angle_beta   90.00
_cell.angle_gamma   90.00
#
_symmetry.space_group_name_H-M   'P 1'
#
loop_
_entity.id
_entity.type
_entity.pdbx_description
1 polymer ?
#
loop_
_entity_poly.entity_id
_entity_poly.type
_entity_poly.pdbx_seq_one_letter_code
_entity_poly.pdbx_strand_id
1 'polypeptide(L)'
;MAGEPRSAALLESAFAERYGFRYAALFPYARSALRTLLEALGWRGQEVLCPAYICAEVPYSVTLSGNRVAFVDSTADHFLPGAREWRAAATGQSVMAIFTPLFGYPVDRQGESAVRDAAPNAFILYDEAQSYGVSDRGGLQARDADGVLFSLGLGKMVTALSGGMLLLRDPVLHRRVCELRNSRGVPSSLGHKMRLAATGAMTWLGFREPALSIIDFLGRYLHLVPTQPEEWLPADPPYAPLDSKVLPSDFQARVGCSQFARLDAFLQARRDVGRYYDERLLEQGFRTFETTAVPTWPRYPLAVADRATVITGFRKEGIQTSMFLPYSSADLPAYRRIARACPNATLWGQSMINLPNWYGIKPTAVKRVVDALVRLRERCPESVAWPEFANR
;
A
#
# COMPACT_ATOMS: atom_id res chain seq x y z
N MET A 1 -26.01 21.67 -12.78
CA MET A 1 -24.74 20.95 -12.46
C MET A 1 -24.19 21.57 -11.19
N ALA A 2 -24.21 20.87 -10.05
CA ALA A 2 -23.53 21.33 -8.85
C ALA A 2 -22.03 21.29 -9.16
N GLY A 3 -21.35 22.43 -9.08
CA GLY A 3 -19.90 22.52 -9.28
C GLY A 3 -19.17 21.58 -8.32
N GLU A 4 -18.02 21.05 -8.73
CA GLU A 4 -17.19 20.26 -7.83
C GLU A 4 -16.90 21.05 -6.54
N PRO A 5 -16.86 20.36 -5.37
CA PRO A 5 -16.52 21.05 -4.13
C PRO A 5 -15.16 21.74 -4.26
N ARG A 6 -15.07 23.02 -3.97
CA ARG A 6 -13.84 23.81 -4.09
C ARG A 6 -12.61 23.13 -3.48
N SER A 7 -12.80 22.44 -2.35
CA SER A 7 -11.72 21.73 -1.65
C SER A 7 -11.27 20.46 -2.38
N ALA A 8 -12.15 19.77 -3.13
CA ALA A 8 -11.78 18.62 -3.94
C ALA A 8 -10.84 19.06 -5.07
N ALA A 9 -11.20 20.15 -5.80
CA ALA A 9 -10.34 20.69 -6.85
C ALA A 9 -8.98 21.17 -6.32
N LEU A 10 -8.93 21.75 -5.12
CA LEU A 10 -7.67 22.13 -4.48
C LEU A 10 -6.80 20.91 -4.15
N LEU A 11 -7.39 19.85 -3.63
CA LEU A 11 -6.66 18.62 -3.31
C LEU A 11 -6.15 17.95 -4.59
N GLU A 12 -6.97 17.86 -5.63
CA GLU A 12 -6.61 17.32 -6.95
C GLU A 12 -5.45 18.11 -7.55
N SER A 13 -5.51 19.45 -7.53
CA SER A 13 -4.44 20.31 -8.03
C SER A 13 -3.13 20.11 -7.24
N ALA A 14 -3.19 20.02 -5.92
CA ALA A 14 -2.02 19.82 -5.08
C ALA A 14 -1.30 18.49 -5.37
N PHE A 15 -2.06 17.41 -5.58
CA PHE A 15 -1.49 16.13 -6.00
C PHE A 15 -0.89 16.20 -7.41
N ALA A 16 -1.62 16.77 -8.37
CA ALA A 16 -1.16 16.92 -9.74
C ALA A 16 0.16 17.70 -9.82
N GLU A 17 0.22 18.85 -9.14
CA GLU A 17 1.43 19.69 -9.09
C GLU A 17 2.62 18.96 -8.48
N ARG A 18 2.43 18.32 -7.31
CA ARG A 18 3.52 17.63 -6.62
C ARG A 18 4.16 16.52 -7.45
N TYR A 19 3.35 15.77 -8.19
CA TYR A 19 3.81 14.61 -8.98
C TYR A 19 4.10 14.95 -10.44
N GLY A 20 3.94 16.19 -10.87
CA GLY A 20 4.17 16.64 -12.24
C GLY A 20 3.17 16.06 -13.23
N PHE A 21 1.94 15.84 -12.78
CA PHE A 21 0.80 15.45 -13.62
C PHE A 21 -0.06 16.65 -13.95
N ARG A 22 -0.79 16.54 -15.05
CA ARG A 22 -1.71 17.60 -15.47
C ARG A 22 -3.10 17.45 -14.89
N TYR A 23 -3.52 16.22 -14.64
CA TYR A 23 -4.87 15.89 -14.22
C TYR A 23 -4.88 14.98 -13.01
N ALA A 24 -5.82 15.23 -12.09
CA ALA A 24 -6.09 14.40 -10.95
C ALA A 24 -7.60 14.23 -10.77
N ALA A 25 -8.03 13.11 -10.22
CA ALA A 25 -9.42 12.84 -9.91
C ALA A 25 -9.55 12.16 -8.54
N LEU A 26 -10.36 12.76 -7.66
CA LEU A 26 -10.63 12.24 -6.31
C LEU A 26 -11.79 11.23 -6.36
N PHE A 27 -11.60 10.08 -5.72
CA PHE A 27 -12.52 8.96 -5.69
C PHE A 27 -12.90 8.55 -4.26
N PRO A 28 -14.02 7.80 -4.07
CA PRO A 28 -14.37 7.21 -2.77
C PRO A 28 -13.29 6.31 -2.18
N TYR A 29 -12.59 5.54 -3.03
CA TYR A 29 -11.51 4.61 -2.70
C TYR A 29 -10.52 4.49 -3.86
N ALA A 30 -9.27 4.10 -3.57
CA ALA A 30 -8.27 3.78 -4.60
C ALA A 30 -8.74 2.64 -5.52
N ARG A 31 -9.35 1.59 -4.95
CA ARG A 31 -9.95 0.48 -5.73
C ARG A 31 -11.06 0.95 -6.68
N SER A 32 -11.87 1.93 -6.27
CA SER A 32 -12.88 2.51 -7.15
C SER A 32 -12.24 3.30 -8.30
N ALA A 33 -11.15 4.01 -8.03
CA ALA A 33 -10.39 4.73 -9.04
C ALA A 33 -9.76 3.76 -10.06
N LEU A 34 -9.12 2.68 -9.59
CA LEU A 34 -8.51 1.67 -10.47
C LEU A 34 -9.56 0.98 -11.36
N ARG A 35 -10.69 0.57 -10.80
CA ARG A 35 -11.79 -0.02 -11.58
C ARG A 35 -12.32 0.95 -12.64
N THR A 36 -12.54 2.21 -12.26
CA THR A 36 -13.03 3.23 -13.19
C THR A 36 -12.01 3.51 -14.30
N LEU A 37 -10.70 3.50 -13.97
CA LEU A 37 -9.63 3.62 -14.96
C LEU A 37 -9.69 2.48 -15.99
N LEU A 38 -9.74 1.22 -15.52
CA LEU A 38 -9.79 0.05 -16.41
C LEU A 38 -11.04 0.04 -17.29
N GLU A 39 -12.17 0.46 -16.76
CA GLU A 39 -13.41 0.62 -17.53
C GLU A 39 -13.33 1.78 -18.53
N ALA A 40 -12.70 2.89 -18.17
CA ALA A 40 -12.48 4.04 -19.05
C ALA A 40 -11.55 3.69 -20.23
N LEU A 41 -10.57 2.83 -20.00
CA LEU A 41 -9.71 2.27 -21.05
C LEU A 41 -10.46 1.32 -21.99
N GLY A 42 -11.66 0.87 -21.58
CA GLY A 42 -12.50 -0.01 -22.40
C GLY A 42 -12.01 -1.45 -22.48
N TRP A 43 -11.09 -1.84 -21.61
CA TRP A 43 -10.47 -3.17 -21.64
C TRP A 43 -11.37 -4.24 -21.02
N ARG A 44 -11.45 -5.39 -21.70
CA ARG A 44 -12.14 -6.60 -21.26
C ARG A 44 -11.33 -7.82 -21.66
N GLY A 45 -11.16 -8.76 -20.74
CA GLY A 45 -10.36 -9.97 -20.99
C GLY A 45 -8.87 -9.70 -21.22
N GLN A 46 -8.39 -8.49 -20.98
CA GLN A 46 -7.01 -8.10 -21.21
C GLN A 46 -6.11 -8.51 -20.03
N GLU A 47 -4.82 -8.64 -20.30
CA GLU A 47 -3.83 -9.02 -19.31
C GLU A 47 -3.24 -7.79 -18.62
N VAL A 48 -3.31 -7.77 -17.26
CA VAL A 48 -2.73 -6.74 -16.41
C VAL A 48 -1.68 -7.39 -15.51
N LEU A 49 -0.45 -6.90 -15.59
CA LEU A 49 0.66 -7.34 -14.75
C LEU A 49 0.55 -6.71 -13.36
N CYS A 50 0.58 -7.54 -12.32
CA CYS A 50 0.56 -7.11 -10.92
C CYS A 50 1.64 -7.86 -10.13
N PRO A 51 2.38 -7.20 -9.21
CA PRO A 51 3.18 -7.93 -8.24
C PRO A 51 2.32 -8.94 -7.47
N ALA A 52 2.89 -10.11 -7.16
CA ALA A 52 2.16 -11.11 -6.37
C ALA A 52 2.08 -10.73 -4.89
N TYR A 53 3.13 -10.06 -4.37
CA TYR A 53 3.12 -9.52 -3.01
C TYR A 53 2.56 -8.10 -3.01
N ILE A 54 1.22 -8.00 -3.06
CA ILE A 54 0.46 -6.74 -3.14
C ILE A 54 -0.86 -6.87 -2.37
N CYS A 55 -1.47 -5.74 -2.06
CA CYS A 55 -2.82 -5.70 -1.48
C CYS A 55 -3.84 -6.32 -2.44
N ALA A 56 -4.63 -7.28 -1.97
CA ALA A 56 -5.64 -7.99 -2.76
C ALA A 56 -6.66 -7.09 -3.46
N GLU A 57 -6.89 -5.90 -2.95
CA GLU A 57 -7.79 -4.92 -3.58
C GLU A 57 -7.35 -4.52 -4.99
N VAL A 58 -6.05 -4.61 -5.29
CA VAL A 58 -5.51 -4.30 -6.62
C VAL A 58 -5.88 -5.38 -7.63
N PRO A 59 -5.46 -6.66 -7.47
CA PRO A 59 -5.85 -7.71 -8.40
C PRO A 59 -7.36 -7.94 -8.42
N TYR A 60 -8.07 -7.79 -7.30
CA TYR A 60 -9.53 -7.84 -7.27
C TYR A 60 -10.18 -6.75 -8.13
N SER A 61 -9.64 -5.53 -8.10
CA SER A 61 -10.13 -4.45 -8.97
C SER A 61 -9.96 -4.78 -10.45
N VAL A 62 -8.85 -5.41 -10.83
CA VAL A 62 -8.60 -5.89 -12.20
C VAL A 62 -9.62 -6.96 -12.59
N THR A 63 -9.81 -7.98 -11.77
CA THR A 63 -10.75 -9.08 -12.03
C THR A 63 -12.20 -8.58 -12.10
N LEU A 64 -12.60 -7.73 -11.15
CA LEU A 64 -13.96 -7.17 -11.11
C LEU A 64 -14.25 -6.21 -12.26
N SER A 65 -13.23 -5.67 -12.95
CA SER A 65 -13.39 -4.92 -14.20
C SER A 65 -13.47 -5.80 -15.45
N GLY A 66 -13.42 -7.14 -15.28
CA GLY A 66 -13.50 -8.11 -16.37
C GLY A 66 -12.19 -8.36 -17.10
N ASN A 67 -11.04 -8.06 -16.45
CA ASN A 67 -9.70 -8.31 -16.98
C ASN A 67 -9.00 -9.46 -16.25
N ARG A 68 -7.87 -9.91 -16.77
CA ARG A 68 -7.08 -11.02 -16.22
C ARG A 68 -5.83 -10.47 -15.54
N VAL A 69 -5.49 -11.03 -14.40
CA VAL A 69 -4.25 -10.71 -13.67
C VAL A 69 -3.16 -11.70 -14.07
N ALA A 70 -1.99 -11.18 -14.46
CA ALA A 70 -0.76 -11.95 -14.55
C ALA A 70 0.15 -11.51 -13.40
N PHE A 71 0.44 -12.42 -12.48
CA PHE A 71 1.25 -12.12 -11.32
C PHE A 71 2.72 -12.15 -11.63
N VAL A 72 3.45 -11.18 -11.07
CA VAL A 72 4.91 -11.04 -11.11
C VAL A 72 5.44 -11.40 -9.74
N ASP A 73 6.32 -12.41 -9.64
CA ASP A 73 6.89 -12.85 -8.38
C ASP A 73 7.86 -11.79 -7.80
N SER A 74 8.12 -11.85 -6.53
CA SER A 74 9.17 -11.08 -5.86
C SER A 74 10.55 -11.71 -6.14
N THR A 75 11.64 -10.99 -5.82
CA THR A 75 12.96 -11.62 -5.81
C THR A 75 13.18 -12.41 -4.52
N ALA A 76 14.21 -13.25 -4.48
CA ALA A 76 14.53 -14.04 -3.28
C ALA A 76 15.16 -13.21 -2.16
N ASP A 77 15.70 -12.05 -2.46
CA ASP A 77 16.38 -11.14 -1.54
C ASP A 77 15.58 -9.86 -1.25
N HIS A 78 14.53 -9.61 -2.02
CA HIS A 78 13.67 -8.43 -1.85
C HIS A 78 12.20 -8.75 -2.14
N PHE A 79 11.30 -8.15 -1.39
CA PHE A 79 9.85 -8.33 -1.53
C PHE A 79 9.24 -7.66 -2.78
N LEU A 80 10.00 -6.83 -3.49
CA LEU A 80 9.60 -6.27 -4.79
C LEU A 80 10.09 -7.16 -5.93
N PRO A 81 9.37 -7.20 -7.07
CA PRO A 81 9.88 -7.78 -8.31
C PRO A 81 11.08 -7.00 -8.85
N GLY A 82 12.09 -7.71 -9.33
CA GLY A 82 13.20 -7.15 -10.10
C GLY A 82 12.96 -7.23 -11.62
N ALA A 83 13.91 -6.72 -12.41
CA ALA A 83 13.82 -6.70 -13.87
C ALA A 83 13.63 -8.10 -14.48
N ARG A 84 14.25 -9.13 -13.87
CA ARG A 84 14.14 -10.53 -14.32
C ARG A 84 12.70 -11.04 -14.20
N GLU A 85 12.06 -10.77 -13.07
CA GLU A 85 10.69 -11.21 -12.77
C GLU A 85 9.69 -10.51 -13.67
N TRP A 86 9.86 -9.20 -13.90
CA TRP A 86 9.05 -8.44 -14.85
C TRP A 86 9.21 -8.95 -16.28
N ARG A 87 10.45 -9.20 -16.73
CA ARG A 87 10.73 -9.75 -18.06
C ARG A 87 10.14 -11.15 -18.25
N ALA A 88 10.13 -11.96 -17.19
CA ALA A 88 9.56 -13.31 -17.25
C ALA A 88 8.03 -13.33 -17.27
N ALA A 89 7.38 -12.28 -16.81
CA ALA A 89 5.93 -12.17 -16.76
C ALA A 89 5.34 -11.38 -17.92
N ALA A 90 6.04 -10.34 -18.40
CA ALA A 90 5.55 -9.47 -19.47
C ALA A 90 5.50 -10.19 -20.82
N THR A 91 4.40 -10.00 -21.54
CA THR A 91 4.18 -10.53 -22.89
C THR A 91 3.65 -9.43 -23.80
N GLY A 92 3.67 -9.63 -25.11
CA GLY A 92 3.06 -8.70 -26.08
C GLY A 92 1.54 -8.51 -25.90
N GLN A 93 0.90 -9.30 -25.04
CA GLN A 93 -0.52 -9.18 -24.69
C GLN A 93 -0.77 -8.35 -23.44
N SER A 94 0.27 -8.00 -22.69
CA SER A 94 0.17 -7.22 -21.46
C SER A 94 -0.19 -5.76 -21.79
N VAL A 95 -1.40 -5.33 -21.40
CA VAL A 95 -1.88 -3.96 -21.70
C VAL A 95 -1.60 -2.97 -20.58
N MET A 96 -1.31 -3.43 -19.38
CA MET A 96 -0.96 -2.60 -18.21
C MET A 96 0.03 -3.32 -17.32
N ALA A 97 0.92 -2.55 -16.71
CA ALA A 97 1.76 -3.01 -15.59
C ALA A 97 1.58 -2.09 -14.38
N ILE A 98 1.30 -2.67 -13.22
CA ILE A 98 1.11 -1.95 -11.95
C ILE A 98 2.39 -2.08 -11.13
N PHE A 99 3.16 -1.00 -11.04
CA PHE A 99 4.33 -0.90 -10.20
C PHE A 99 3.94 -0.38 -8.82
N THR A 100 4.34 -1.11 -7.78
CA THR A 100 3.97 -0.77 -6.40
C THR A 100 5.22 -0.60 -5.56
N PRO A 101 5.61 0.63 -5.21
CA PRO A 101 6.70 0.88 -4.26
C PRO A 101 6.27 0.51 -2.84
N LEU A 102 6.11 -0.81 -2.58
CA LEU A 102 5.59 -1.32 -1.33
C LEU A 102 6.49 -0.91 -0.16
N PHE A 103 5.92 -0.56 0.98
CA PHE A 103 6.61 0.00 2.16
C PHE A 103 7.46 1.24 1.86
N GLY A 104 7.26 1.85 0.70
CA GLY A 104 7.99 3.04 0.28
C GLY A 104 9.39 2.75 -0.27
N TYR A 105 9.71 1.50 -0.58
CA TYR A 105 10.95 1.15 -1.28
C TYR A 105 10.82 1.43 -2.76
N PRO A 106 11.88 1.97 -3.40
CA PRO A 106 11.85 2.22 -4.83
C PRO A 106 11.75 0.91 -5.61
N VAL A 107 10.96 0.93 -6.69
CA VAL A 107 10.91 -0.19 -7.64
C VAL A 107 12.14 -0.18 -8.55
N ASP A 108 12.50 -1.34 -9.07
CA ASP A 108 13.57 -1.44 -10.07
C ASP A 108 13.11 -0.83 -11.41
N ARG A 109 13.75 0.26 -11.83
CA ARG A 109 13.46 0.92 -13.12
C ARG A 109 13.77 0.06 -14.33
N GLN A 110 14.66 -0.91 -14.20
CA GLN A 110 14.89 -1.88 -15.28
C GLN A 110 13.68 -2.81 -15.48
N GLY A 111 12.83 -2.96 -14.46
CA GLY A 111 11.55 -3.64 -14.58
C GLY A 111 10.58 -2.92 -15.52
N GLU A 112 10.50 -1.58 -15.46
CA GLU A 112 9.70 -0.81 -16.43
C GLU A 112 10.23 -0.98 -17.86
N SER A 113 11.55 -0.91 -18.04
CA SER A 113 12.18 -1.14 -19.34
C SER A 113 11.85 -2.54 -19.87
N ALA A 114 11.95 -3.56 -19.01
CA ALA A 114 11.61 -4.94 -19.38
C ALA A 114 10.15 -5.10 -19.82
N VAL A 115 9.21 -4.39 -19.18
CA VAL A 115 7.80 -4.37 -19.59
C VAL A 115 7.64 -3.67 -20.95
N ARG A 116 8.26 -2.50 -21.12
CA ARG A 116 8.16 -1.75 -22.39
C ARG A 116 8.82 -2.46 -23.56
N ASP A 117 9.89 -3.24 -23.32
CA ASP A 117 10.52 -4.09 -24.35
C ASP A 117 9.56 -5.19 -24.85
N ALA A 118 8.79 -5.80 -23.94
CA ALA A 118 7.83 -6.85 -24.29
C ALA A 118 6.49 -6.30 -24.80
N ALA A 119 6.04 -5.19 -24.23
CA ALA A 119 4.74 -4.55 -24.50
C ALA A 119 4.90 -3.02 -24.57
N PRO A 120 5.38 -2.46 -25.71
CA PRO A 120 5.72 -1.04 -25.83
C PRO A 120 4.57 -0.08 -25.52
N ASN A 121 3.33 -0.51 -25.74
CA ASN A 121 2.12 0.27 -25.51
C ASN A 121 1.44 -0.02 -24.16
N ALA A 122 2.07 -0.82 -23.28
CA ALA A 122 1.49 -1.10 -21.97
C ALA A 122 1.38 0.18 -21.14
N PHE A 123 0.22 0.40 -20.53
CA PHE A 123 -0.02 1.49 -19.60
C PHE A 123 0.76 1.25 -18.29
N ILE A 124 1.64 2.13 -17.94
CA ILE A 124 2.41 2.05 -16.69
C ILE A 124 1.64 2.81 -15.60
N LEU A 125 1.13 2.07 -14.62
CA LEU A 125 0.46 2.60 -13.44
C LEU A 125 1.33 2.41 -12.20
N TYR A 126 1.58 3.47 -11.47
CA TYR A 126 2.18 3.38 -10.13
C TYR A 126 1.08 3.34 -9.06
N ASP A 127 1.10 2.32 -8.22
CA ASP A 127 0.27 2.25 -7.01
C ASP A 127 1.07 2.77 -5.81
N GLU A 128 0.93 4.05 -5.55
CA GLU A 128 1.55 4.77 -4.44
C GLU A 128 0.70 4.71 -3.14
N ALA A 129 -0.24 3.79 -3.04
CA ALA A 129 -1.12 3.69 -1.85
C ALA A 129 -0.35 3.40 -0.55
N GLN A 130 0.91 2.96 -0.64
CA GLN A 130 1.79 2.62 0.48
C GLN A 130 3.13 3.36 0.42
N SER A 131 3.28 4.41 -0.37
CA SER A 131 4.60 5.01 -0.60
C SER A 131 4.64 6.52 -0.49
N TYR A 132 3.88 7.26 -1.26
CA TYR A 132 3.84 8.72 -1.26
C TYR A 132 5.22 9.39 -1.48
N GLY A 133 5.60 9.57 -2.73
CA GLY A 133 6.78 10.35 -3.06
C GLY A 133 8.09 9.57 -2.96
N VAL A 134 8.06 8.31 -3.34
CA VAL A 134 9.27 7.53 -3.55
C VAL A 134 10.07 8.17 -4.69
N SER A 135 11.34 8.40 -4.42
CA SER A 135 12.28 9.02 -5.35
C SER A 135 13.55 8.18 -5.45
N ASP A 136 14.19 8.29 -6.59
CA ASP A 136 15.52 7.77 -6.85
C ASP A 136 16.43 8.90 -7.37
N ARG A 137 17.57 8.56 -7.97
CA ARG A 137 18.49 9.54 -8.54
C ARG A 137 17.88 10.40 -9.66
N GLY A 138 16.83 9.92 -10.31
CA GLY A 138 16.08 10.63 -11.36
C GLY A 138 14.93 11.51 -10.83
N GLY A 139 14.68 11.55 -9.54
CA GLY A 139 13.56 12.24 -8.90
C GLY A 139 12.41 11.31 -8.52
N LEU A 140 11.18 11.81 -8.51
CA LEU A 140 9.99 10.99 -8.18
C LEU A 140 9.82 9.86 -9.21
N GLN A 141 9.82 8.60 -8.76
CA GLN A 141 9.73 7.43 -9.65
C GLN A 141 8.48 7.42 -10.52
N ALA A 142 7.34 7.78 -9.94
CA ALA A 142 6.07 7.80 -10.65
C ALA A 142 5.93 8.95 -11.66
N ARG A 143 6.95 9.85 -11.76
CA ARG A 143 6.86 11.07 -12.57
C ARG A 143 6.63 10.79 -14.06
N ASP A 144 7.18 9.72 -14.59
CA ASP A 144 7.09 9.39 -16.02
C ASP A 144 6.03 8.34 -16.35
N ALA A 145 5.27 7.89 -15.35
CA ALA A 145 4.18 6.94 -15.52
C ALA A 145 3.00 7.53 -16.32
N ASP A 146 2.17 6.66 -16.87
CA ASP A 146 0.92 7.06 -17.54
C ASP A 146 -0.16 7.44 -16.52
N GLY A 147 -0.11 6.83 -15.33
CA GLY A 147 -0.98 7.16 -14.21
C GLY A 147 -0.38 6.82 -12.85
N VAL A 148 -0.91 7.47 -11.81
CA VAL A 148 -0.53 7.19 -10.41
C VAL A 148 -1.78 7.08 -9.55
N LEU A 149 -1.81 6.08 -8.71
CA LEU A 149 -2.93 5.78 -7.81
C LEU A 149 -2.49 5.98 -6.35
N PHE A 150 -3.29 6.70 -5.57
CA PHE A 150 -3.10 6.86 -4.13
C PHE A 150 -4.33 6.42 -3.35
N SER A 151 -4.10 5.92 -2.14
CA SER A 151 -5.16 5.64 -1.19
C SER A 151 -5.15 6.68 -0.07
N LEU A 152 -6.30 7.32 0.17
CA LEU A 152 -6.50 8.33 1.21
C LEU A 152 -7.33 7.78 2.39
N GLY A 153 -7.33 6.46 2.57
CA GLY A 153 -8.03 5.80 3.69
C GLY A 153 -7.36 6.05 5.04
N LEU A 154 -8.03 5.65 6.11
CA LEU A 154 -7.45 5.64 7.45
C LEU A 154 -6.20 4.73 7.49
N GLY A 155 -5.18 5.16 8.23
CA GLY A 155 -3.90 4.44 8.31
C GLY A 155 -2.96 4.63 7.12
N LYS A 156 -3.34 5.46 6.15
CA LYS A 156 -2.44 5.93 5.08
C LYS A 156 -1.63 7.15 5.54
N MET A 157 -0.56 7.46 4.84
CA MET A 157 0.31 8.59 5.17
C MET A 157 -0.44 9.92 5.08
N VAL A 158 -1.24 10.08 4.05
CA VAL A 158 -2.23 11.16 3.91
C VAL A 158 -3.61 10.53 3.98
N THR A 159 -4.46 11.02 4.86
CA THR A 159 -5.83 10.54 4.97
C THR A 159 -6.84 11.64 4.65
N ALA A 160 -7.90 11.26 3.95
CA ALA A 160 -9.15 12.01 3.84
C ALA A 160 -10.31 11.25 4.53
N LEU A 161 -9.98 10.42 5.55
CA LEU A 161 -10.83 9.47 6.26
C LEU A 161 -11.22 8.26 5.40
N SER A 162 -11.57 8.46 4.16
CA SER A 162 -11.62 7.52 3.06
C SER A 162 -11.33 8.27 1.77
N GLY A 163 -10.89 7.57 0.73
CA GLY A 163 -10.62 8.21 -0.55
C GLY A 163 -9.57 7.48 -1.38
N GLY A 164 -9.51 7.87 -2.64
CA GLY A 164 -8.46 7.54 -3.59
C GLY A 164 -8.19 8.73 -4.48
N MET A 165 -6.96 8.89 -4.94
CA MET A 165 -6.59 9.89 -5.92
C MET A 165 -5.97 9.20 -7.11
N LEU A 166 -6.44 9.51 -8.29
CA LEU A 166 -5.89 9.03 -9.57
C LEU A 166 -5.33 10.21 -10.35
N LEU A 167 -4.06 10.12 -10.71
CA LEU A 167 -3.38 11.09 -11.55
C LEU A 167 -3.24 10.52 -12.96
N LEU A 168 -3.45 11.35 -13.97
CA LEU A 168 -3.39 10.95 -15.38
C LEU A 168 -2.73 12.05 -16.21
N ARG A 169 -2.06 11.64 -17.32
CA ARG A 169 -1.47 12.57 -18.30
C ARG A 169 -2.44 12.89 -19.43
N ASP A 170 -3.18 11.88 -19.89
CA ASP A 170 -4.07 11.99 -21.02
C ASP A 170 -5.38 12.73 -20.63
N PRO A 171 -5.67 13.89 -21.27
CA PRO A 171 -6.89 14.67 -20.99
C PRO A 171 -8.17 13.94 -21.40
N VAL A 172 -8.13 13.11 -22.44
CA VAL A 172 -9.30 12.38 -22.93
C VAL A 172 -9.67 11.28 -21.96
N LEU A 173 -8.65 10.51 -21.50
CA LEU A 173 -8.83 9.47 -20.51
C LEU A 173 -9.31 10.05 -19.17
N HIS A 174 -8.70 11.17 -18.72
CA HIS A 174 -9.13 11.86 -17.49
C HIS A 174 -10.61 12.26 -17.57
N ARG A 175 -11.04 12.89 -18.67
CA ARG A 175 -12.44 13.29 -18.86
C ARG A 175 -13.36 12.07 -18.78
N ARG A 176 -13.04 11.00 -19.48
CA ARG A 176 -13.82 9.75 -19.48
C ARG A 176 -13.90 9.11 -18.10
N VAL A 177 -12.80 9.12 -17.35
CA VAL A 177 -12.76 8.65 -15.96
C VAL A 177 -13.67 9.48 -15.05
N CYS A 178 -13.64 10.82 -15.17
CA CYS A 178 -14.51 11.72 -14.41
C CYS A 178 -15.99 11.54 -14.78
N GLU A 179 -16.32 11.39 -16.06
CA GLU A 179 -17.68 11.12 -16.54
C GLU A 179 -18.23 9.82 -15.95
N LEU A 180 -17.46 8.72 -15.99
CA LEU A 180 -17.83 7.44 -15.41
C LEU A 180 -17.98 7.53 -13.88
N ARG A 181 -17.06 8.21 -13.17
CA ARG A 181 -17.16 8.47 -11.73
C ARG A 181 -18.47 9.19 -11.40
N ASN A 182 -18.76 10.28 -12.13
CA ASN A 182 -19.88 11.16 -11.82
C ASN A 182 -21.23 10.53 -12.20
N SER A 183 -21.29 9.77 -13.30
CA SER A 183 -22.54 9.08 -13.73
C SER A 183 -23.00 7.98 -12.76
N ARG A 184 -22.08 7.40 -11.99
CA ARG A 184 -22.34 6.34 -11.01
C ARG A 184 -22.31 6.83 -9.57
N GLY A 185 -21.76 8.01 -9.38
CA GLY A 185 -21.52 8.60 -8.06
C GLY A 185 -22.81 9.06 -7.39
N VAL A 186 -22.92 8.78 -6.10
CA VAL A 186 -24.00 9.25 -5.26
C VAL A 186 -23.45 10.34 -4.33
N PRO A 187 -24.12 11.48 -4.20
CA PRO A 187 -23.69 12.52 -3.28
C PRO A 187 -23.59 12.01 -1.83
N SER A 188 -22.56 12.47 -1.11
CA SER A 188 -22.37 12.12 0.29
C SER A 188 -23.49 12.70 1.17
N SER A 189 -24.27 11.84 1.83
CA SER A 189 -25.30 12.24 2.77
C SER A 189 -24.71 12.81 4.07
N LEU A 190 -25.51 13.56 4.84
CA LEU A 190 -25.10 14.06 6.16
C LEU A 190 -24.73 12.91 7.10
N GLY A 191 -25.52 11.83 7.12
CA GLY A 191 -25.23 10.64 7.93
C GLY A 191 -23.91 9.97 7.56
N HIS A 192 -23.56 9.91 6.27
CA HIS A 192 -22.25 9.41 5.83
C HIS A 192 -21.12 10.31 6.34
N LYS A 193 -21.24 11.62 6.22
CA LYS A 193 -20.25 12.59 6.73
C LYS A 193 -20.06 12.48 8.24
N MET A 194 -21.15 12.37 9.00
CA MET A 194 -21.12 12.20 10.45
C MET A 194 -20.44 10.89 10.86
N ARG A 195 -20.76 9.79 10.17
CA ARG A 195 -20.10 8.50 10.39
C ARG A 195 -18.58 8.58 10.16
N LEU A 196 -18.15 9.20 9.07
CA LEU A 196 -16.72 9.38 8.79
C LEU A 196 -16.03 10.25 9.84
N ALA A 197 -16.68 11.37 10.25
CA ALA A 197 -16.14 12.24 11.29
C ALA A 197 -16.03 11.51 12.64
N ALA A 198 -17.04 10.75 13.02
CA ALA A 198 -17.03 9.93 14.24
C ALA A 198 -15.94 8.85 14.19
N THR A 199 -15.81 8.14 13.06
CA THR A 199 -14.74 7.15 12.86
C THR A 199 -13.37 7.80 12.96
N GLY A 200 -13.17 8.96 12.32
CA GLY A 200 -11.92 9.72 12.42
C GLY A 200 -11.60 10.15 13.85
N ALA A 201 -12.58 10.66 14.59
CA ALA A 201 -12.44 11.06 15.98
C ALA A 201 -12.12 9.87 16.89
N MET A 202 -12.84 8.75 16.73
CA MET A 202 -12.57 7.52 17.49
C MET A 202 -11.18 6.96 17.18
N THR A 203 -10.75 6.97 15.92
CA THR A 203 -9.41 6.56 15.54
C THR A 203 -8.36 7.45 16.21
N TRP A 204 -8.55 8.76 16.15
CA TRP A 204 -7.63 9.72 16.76
C TRP A 204 -7.55 9.58 18.30
N LEU A 205 -8.66 9.34 18.97
CA LEU A 205 -8.71 9.06 20.40
C LEU A 205 -8.08 7.70 20.74
N GLY A 206 -8.39 6.66 19.93
CA GLY A 206 -7.91 5.30 20.14
C GLY A 206 -6.41 5.13 20.00
N PHE A 207 -5.75 5.99 19.20
CA PHE A 207 -4.29 5.99 19.09
C PHE A 207 -3.58 6.82 20.17
N ARG A 208 -4.31 7.34 21.16
CA ARG A 208 -3.69 8.00 22.33
C ARG A 208 -3.54 7.06 23.50
N GLU A 209 -2.39 7.11 24.16
CA GLU A 209 -2.24 6.46 25.46
C GLU A 209 -3.07 7.22 26.54
N PRO A 210 -3.79 6.54 27.41
CA PRO A 210 -3.89 5.09 27.65
C PRO A 210 -4.97 4.37 26.81
N ALA A 211 -5.73 5.08 25.97
CA ALA A 211 -6.87 4.50 25.23
C ALA A 211 -6.45 3.30 24.37
N LEU A 212 -5.29 3.37 23.71
CA LEU A 212 -4.76 2.28 22.90
C LEU A 212 -4.57 0.99 23.70
N SER A 213 -4.03 1.09 24.92
CA SER A 213 -3.83 -0.07 25.80
C SER A 213 -5.14 -0.69 26.25
N ILE A 214 -6.15 0.14 26.53
CA ILE A 214 -7.49 -0.32 26.92
C ILE A 214 -8.18 -1.00 25.74
N ILE A 215 -8.12 -0.40 24.55
CA ILE A 215 -8.71 -0.96 23.32
C ILE A 215 -8.05 -2.29 22.96
N ASP A 216 -6.73 -2.39 23.03
CA ASP A 216 -5.99 -3.62 22.79
C ASP A 216 -6.33 -4.71 23.82
N PHE A 217 -6.44 -4.35 25.09
CA PHE A 217 -6.85 -5.29 26.15
C PHE A 217 -8.29 -5.77 25.93
N LEU A 218 -9.24 -4.86 25.76
CA LEU A 218 -10.64 -5.21 25.53
C LEU A 218 -10.84 -5.96 24.21
N GLY A 219 -10.16 -5.54 23.14
CA GLY A 219 -10.22 -6.21 21.85
C GLY A 219 -9.80 -7.67 21.93
N ARG A 220 -8.76 -7.97 22.72
CA ARG A 220 -8.32 -9.35 22.95
C ARG A 220 -9.25 -10.12 23.88
N TYR A 221 -9.70 -9.52 24.97
CA TYR A 221 -10.61 -10.14 25.92
C TYR A 221 -11.95 -10.51 25.27
N LEU A 222 -12.45 -9.65 24.37
CA LEU A 222 -13.70 -9.86 23.64
C LEU A 222 -13.51 -10.59 22.30
N HIS A 223 -12.29 -11.06 21.97
CA HIS A 223 -11.95 -11.67 20.68
C HIS A 223 -12.34 -10.83 19.44
N LEU A 224 -12.34 -9.49 19.61
CA LEU A 224 -12.68 -8.55 18.51
C LEU A 224 -11.47 -8.19 17.64
N VAL A 225 -10.27 -8.53 18.08
CA VAL A 225 -9.04 -8.32 17.30
C VAL A 225 -8.57 -9.66 16.76
N PRO A 226 -8.41 -9.79 15.44
CA PRO A 226 -7.89 -11.01 14.83
C PRO A 226 -6.52 -11.39 15.43
N THR A 227 -6.36 -12.63 15.85
CA THR A 227 -5.14 -13.13 16.47
C THR A 227 -4.35 -14.05 15.57
N GLN A 228 -5.01 -14.66 14.58
CA GLN A 228 -4.41 -15.57 13.62
C GLN A 228 -4.22 -14.90 12.26
N PRO A 229 -3.16 -15.25 11.51
CA PRO A 229 -2.91 -14.68 10.17
C PRO A 229 -4.07 -14.91 9.20
N GLU A 230 -4.77 -16.04 9.31
CA GLU A 230 -5.88 -16.43 8.45
C GLU A 230 -7.09 -15.50 8.59
N GLU A 231 -7.29 -14.90 9.77
CA GLU A 231 -8.37 -13.95 10.03
C GLU A 231 -8.15 -12.59 9.32
N TRP A 232 -6.93 -12.34 8.82
CA TRP A 232 -6.57 -11.14 8.07
C TRP A 232 -6.64 -11.32 6.55
N LEU A 233 -7.05 -12.51 6.09
CA LEU A 233 -7.19 -12.75 4.66
C LEU A 233 -8.33 -11.91 4.08
N PRO A 234 -8.17 -11.41 2.84
CA PRO A 234 -9.24 -10.68 2.16
C PRO A 234 -10.45 -11.58 1.92
N ALA A 235 -11.63 -10.95 1.82
CA ALA A 235 -12.86 -11.67 1.50
C ALA A 235 -12.78 -12.40 0.15
N ASP A 236 -13.35 -13.60 0.10
CA ASP A 236 -13.48 -14.40 -1.10
C ASP A 236 -14.94 -14.91 -1.22
N PRO A 237 -15.64 -14.63 -2.31
CA PRO A 237 -15.20 -13.85 -3.48
C PRO A 237 -15.01 -12.35 -3.19
N PRO A 238 -14.21 -11.66 -4.01
CA PRO A 238 -14.00 -10.23 -3.86
C PRO A 238 -15.31 -9.45 -4.04
N TYR A 239 -15.51 -8.42 -3.25
CA TYR A 239 -16.71 -7.59 -3.32
C TYR A 239 -16.38 -6.09 -3.35
N ALA A 240 -17.29 -5.30 -3.92
CA ALA A 240 -17.21 -3.85 -3.84
C ALA A 240 -18.02 -3.36 -2.62
N PRO A 241 -17.44 -2.56 -1.72
CA PRO A 241 -18.18 -1.98 -0.61
C PRO A 241 -19.41 -1.18 -1.06
N LEU A 242 -20.46 -1.19 -0.28
CA LEU A 242 -21.72 -0.48 -0.57
C LEU A 242 -21.53 1.02 -0.79
N ASP A 243 -20.59 1.62 -0.06
CA ASP A 243 -20.25 3.04 -0.16
C ASP A 243 -19.18 3.37 -1.23
N SER A 244 -18.80 2.38 -2.04
CA SER A 244 -17.81 2.56 -3.13
C SER A 244 -18.24 3.55 -4.21
N LYS A 245 -19.53 3.90 -4.26
CA LYS A 245 -20.13 4.89 -5.17
C LYS A 245 -20.38 6.25 -4.51
N VAL A 246 -20.21 6.37 -3.18
CA VAL A 246 -20.46 7.65 -2.49
C VAL A 246 -19.31 8.61 -2.75
N LEU A 247 -19.59 9.68 -3.51
CA LEU A 247 -18.58 10.68 -3.87
C LEU A 247 -17.98 11.36 -2.63
N PRO A 248 -16.67 11.65 -2.63
CA PRO A 248 -16.03 12.35 -1.53
C PRO A 248 -16.68 13.72 -1.28
N SER A 249 -16.90 14.02 -0.02
CA SER A 249 -17.48 15.31 0.39
C SER A 249 -16.40 16.39 0.48
N ASP A 250 -16.82 17.65 0.47
CA ASP A 250 -15.95 18.80 0.71
C ASP A 250 -15.23 18.70 2.08
N PHE A 251 -15.91 18.16 3.10
CA PHE A 251 -15.31 17.87 4.39
C PHE A 251 -14.11 16.90 4.28
N GLN A 252 -14.26 15.81 3.57
CA GLN A 252 -13.16 14.84 3.33
C GLN A 252 -12.01 15.48 2.57
N ALA A 253 -12.32 16.25 1.52
CA ALA A 253 -11.31 16.95 0.75
C ALA A 253 -10.53 17.97 1.60
N ARG A 254 -11.18 18.71 2.51
CA ARG A 254 -10.49 19.61 3.46
C ARG A 254 -9.56 18.86 4.40
N VAL A 255 -10.00 17.72 4.93
CA VAL A 255 -9.12 16.85 5.74
C VAL A 255 -7.91 16.43 4.91
N GLY A 256 -8.13 15.98 3.69
CA GLY A 256 -7.07 15.60 2.74
C GLY A 256 -6.09 16.74 2.48
N CYS A 257 -6.57 17.97 2.19
CA CYS A 257 -5.72 19.14 1.99
C CYS A 257 -4.85 19.43 3.23
N SER A 258 -5.44 19.40 4.43
CA SER A 258 -4.71 19.64 5.68
C SER A 258 -3.63 18.59 5.93
N GLN A 259 -3.89 17.34 5.60
CA GLN A 259 -2.91 16.24 5.73
C GLN A 259 -1.81 16.35 4.67
N PHE A 260 -2.19 16.64 3.41
CA PHE A 260 -1.27 16.75 2.29
C PHE A 260 -0.28 17.91 2.46
N ALA A 261 -0.72 19.02 3.01
CA ALA A 261 0.14 20.17 3.34
C ALA A 261 1.25 19.82 4.35
N ARG A 262 1.09 18.72 5.12
CA ARG A 262 2.06 18.24 6.10
C ARG A 262 2.86 17.03 5.61
N LEU A 263 2.68 16.62 4.35
CA LEU A 263 3.28 15.39 3.81
C LEU A 263 4.81 15.35 3.98
N ASP A 264 5.50 16.45 3.71
CA ASP A 264 6.97 16.48 3.82
C ASP A 264 7.44 16.27 5.26
N ALA A 265 6.75 16.83 6.23
CA ALA A 265 7.04 16.60 7.66
C ALA A 265 6.78 15.12 8.05
N PHE A 266 5.71 14.51 7.51
CA PHE A 266 5.43 13.09 7.73
C PHE A 266 6.49 12.19 7.11
N LEU A 267 6.90 12.48 5.88
CA LEU A 267 7.96 11.76 5.17
C LEU A 267 9.29 11.85 5.93
N GLN A 268 9.69 13.07 6.33
CA GLN A 268 10.94 13.27 7.04
C GLN A 268 10.97 12.48 8.36
N ALA A 269 9.94 12.63 9.19
CA ALA A 269 9.87 11.92 10.47
C ALA A 269 9.94 10.39 10.32
N ARG A 270 9.28 9.84 9.28
CA ARG A 270 9.33 8.39 9.03
C ARG A 270 10.69 7.93 8.50
N ARG A 271 11.34 8.76 7.67
CA ARG A 271 12.69 8.50 7.18
C ARG A 271 13.72 8.52 8.31
N ASP A 272 13.58 9.44 9.26
CA ASP A 272 14.48 9.51 10.41
C ASP A 272 14.38 8.25 11.28
N VAL A 273 13.15 7.78 11.53
CA VAL A 273 12.92 6.52 12.24
C VAL A 273 13.42 5.32 11.44
N GLY A 274 13.17 5.27 10.14
CA GLY A 274 13.61 4.18 9.28
C GLY A 274 15.13 4.06 9.22
N ARG A 275 15.85 5.17 9.06
CA ARG A 275 17.32 5.20 9.11
C ARG A 275 17.84 4.72 10.47
N TYR A 276 17.22 5.16 11.56
CA TYR A 276 17.62 4.70 12.89
C TYR A 276 17.47 3.17 13.02
N TYR A 277 16.38 2.59 12.48
CA TYR A 277 16.23 1.13 12.45
C TYR A 277 17.32 0.47 11.60
N ASP A 278 17.56 0.95 10.37
CA ASP A 278 18.60 0.39 9.49
C ASP A 278 19.96 0.40 10.17
N GLU A 279 20.39 1.54 10.71
CA GLU A 279 21.68 1.69 11.40
C GLU A 279 21.79 0.73 12.57
N ARG A 280 20.81 0.74 13.47
CA ARG A 280 20.86 -0.07 14.70
C ARG A 280 20.72 -1.57 14.44
N LEU A 281 19.88 -1.96 13.49
CA LEU A 281 19.71 -3.36 13.13
C LEU A 281 20.99 -3.91 12.47
N LEU A 282 21.61 -3.16 11.57
CA LEU A 282 22.88 -3.54 10.94
C LEU A 282 24.03 -3.61 11.97
N GLU A 283 24.15 -2.64 12.89
CA GLU A 283 25.11 -2.69 14.01
C GLU A 283 24.94 -3.95 14.87
N GLN A 284 23.73 -4.42 15.02
CA GLN A 284 23.42 -5.64 15.75
C GLN A 284 23.53 -6.92 14.88
N GLY A 285 23.95 -6.82 13.62
CA GLY A 285 24.10 -7.96 12.71
C GLY A 285 22.79 -8.55 12.19
N PHE A 286 21.71 -7.78 12.19
CA PHE A 286 20.49 -8.13 11.48
C PHE A 286 20.61 -7.76 10.00
N ARG A 287 19.95 -8.52 9.14
CA ARG A 287 19.82 -8.17 7.73
C ARG A 287 18.66 -7.19 7.55
N THR A 288 18.87 -6.15 6.76
CA THR A 288 17.83 -5.21 6.29
C THR A 288 17.69 -5.29 4.78
N PHE A 289 16.66 -4.64 4.21
CA PHE A 289 16.46 -4.64 2.76
C PHE A 289 17.37 -3.60 2.10
N GLU A 290 18.16 -4.05 1.13
CA GLU A 290 18.99 -3.15 0.34
C GLU A 290 18.14 -2.24 -0.54
N THR A 291 18.57 -1.01 -0.73
CA THR A 291 17.86 -0.02 -1.53
C THR A 291 18.82 0.98 -2.17
N THR A 292 18.48 1.43 -3.37
CA THR A 292 19.24 2.44 -4.12
C THR A 292 18.92 3.88 -3.73
N ALA A 293 17.85 4.07 -2.95
CA ALA A 293 17.43 5.38 -2.48
C ALA A 293 16.71 5.25 -1.12
N VAL A 294 16.62 6.35 -0.39
CA VAL A 294 15.97 6.36 0.94
C VAL A 294 14.47 6.11 0.81
N PRO A 295 13.95 5.01 1.35
CA PRO A 295 12.53 4.72 1.30
C PRO A 295 11.70 5.76 2.07
N THR A 296 10.40 5.76 1.85
CA THR A 296 9.49 6.65 2.61
C THR A 296 8.97 6.03 3.90
N TRP A 297 9.13 4.73 4.04
CA TRP A 297 8.76 3.92 5.22
C TRP A 297 7.42 4.28 5.86
N PRO A 298 6.30 4.21 5.17
CA PRO A 298 4.99 4.30 5.82
C PRO A 298 4.83 3.24 6.92
N ARG A 299 5.59 2.15 6.79
CA ARG A 299 5.82 1.08 7.75
C ARG A 299 7.26 0.62 7.56
N TYR A 300 7.93 0.23 8.64
CA TYR A 300 9.27 -0.34 8.54
C TYR A 300 9.17 -1.87 8.43
N PRO A 301 9.51 -2.47 7.28
CA PRO A 301 9.43 -3.91 7.09
C PRO A 301 10.63 -4.62 7.72
N LEU A 302 10.38 -5.75 8.37
CA LEU A 302 11.40 -6.66 8.85
C LEU A 302 11.02 -8.09 8.46
N ALA A 303 11.93 -8.83 7.84
CA ALA A 303 11.75 -10.24 7.53
C ALA A 303 12.27 -11.10 8.67
N VAL A 304 11.49 -12.11 9.07
CA VAL A 304 11.83 -13.06 10.12
C VAL A 304 11.35 -14.46 9.74
N ALA A 305 12.07 -15.49 10.15
CA ALA A 305 11.75 -16.87 9.79
C ALA A 305 10.45 -17.36 10.44
N ASP A 306 10.23 -17.01 11.72
CA ASP A 306 8.99 -17.33 12.45
C ASP A 306 8.36 -16.06 13.04
N ARG A 307 7.49 -15.45 12.25
CA ARG A 307 6.80 -14.21 12.68
C ARG A 307 5.88 -14.41 13.88
N ALA A 308 5.29 -15.60 14.08
CA ALA A 308 4.37 -15.85 15.19
C ALA A 308 5.10 -15.78 16.53
N THR A 309 6.25 -16.43 16.63
CA THR A 309 7.13 -16.36 17.80
C THR A 309 7.63 -14.94 18.03
N VAL A 310 8.08 -14.23 16.99
CA VAL A 310 8.59 -12.86 17.11
C VAL A 310 7.50 -11.88 17.55
N ILE A 311 6.30 -11.93 16.96
CA ILE A 311 5.17 -11.09 17.36
C ILE A 311 4.76 -11.36 18.80
N THR A 312 4.71 -12.65 19.19
CA THR A 312 4.39 -13.03 20.59
C THR A 312 5.44 -12.50 21.57
N GLY A 313 6.73 -12.58 21.20
CA GLY A 313 7.82 -12.02 21.98
C GLY A 313 7.71 -10.51 22.17
N PHE A 314 7.48 -9.76 21.08
CA PHE A 314 7.26 -8.31 21.16
C PHE A 314 6.05 -7.94 22.05
N ARG A 315 4.96 -8.69 21.95
CA ARG A 315 3.76 -8.47 22.77
C ARG A 315 4.04 -8.64 24.26
N LYS A 316 4.85 -9.64 24.65
CA LYS A 316 5.26 -9.85 26.06
C LYS A 316 6.06 -8.66 26.60
N GLU A 317 6.76 -7.94 25.75
CA GLU A 317 7.48 -6.72 26.09
C GLU A 317 6.65 -5.43 25.92
N GLY A 318 5.34 -5.55 25.65
CA GLY A 318 4.44 -4.42 25.46
C GLY A 318 4.71 -3.64 24.17
N ILE A 319 5.29 -4.29 23.15
CA ILE A 319 5.55 -3.70 21.84
C ILE A 319 4.53 -4.26 20.85
N GLN A 320 3.79 -3.36 20.22
CA GLN A 320 2.83 -3.71 19.18
C GLN A 320 3.49 -3.64 17.80
N THR A 321 3.52 -4.77 17.11
CA THR A 321 3.92 -4.88 15.71
C THR A 321 2.70 -5.12 14.84
N SER A 322 2.83 -4.95 13.54
CA SER A 322 1.74 -5.23 12.60
C SER A 322 2.18 -6.19 11.50
N MET A 323 1.22 -6.95 10.97
CA MET A 323 1.36 -7.71 9.74
C MET A 323 0.55 -6.98 8.67
N PHE A 324 1.24 -6.35 7.74
CA PHE A 324 0.57 -5.64 6.65
C PHE A 324 0.44 -6.56 5.48
N LEU A 325 0.10 -7.20 4.87
CA LEU A 325 0.06 -8.22 3.80
C LEU A 325 0.61 -9.57 4.29
N PRO A 326 -0.16 -10.31 5.12
CA PRO A 326 0.26 -11.62 5.61
C PRO A 326 0.09 -12.75 4.56
N TYR A 327 0.01 -12.42 3.27
CA TYR A 327 -0.28 -13.33 2.15
C TYR A 327 0.38 -12.85 0.85
N SER A 328 0.56 -13.76 -0.09
CA SER A 328 0.70 -13.46 -1.52
C SER A 328 -0.68 -13.40 -2.17
N SER A 329 -0.95 -12.40 -2.99
CA SER A 329 -2.23 -12.32 -3.71
C SER A 329 -2.43 -13.45 -4.72
N ALA A 330 -1.34 -14.04 -5.23
CA ALA A 330 -1.41 -15.20 -6.13
C ALA A 330 -1.95 -16.46 -5.41
N ASP A 331 -1.79 -16.56 -4.08
CA ASP A 331 -2.24 -17.70 -3.27
C ASP A 331 -3.70 -17.59 -2.81
N LEU A 332 -4.32 -16.45 -3.01
CA LEU A 332 -5.72 -16.25 -2.62
C LEU A 332 -6.64 -17.22 -3.37
N PRO A 333 -7.74 -17.69 -2.74
CA PRO A 333 -8.65 -18.66 -3.35
C PRO A 333 -9.11 -18.28 -4.75
N ALA A 334 -9.33 -16.98 -5.00
CA ALA A 334 -9.72 -16.47 -6.32
C ALA A 334 -8.66 -16.69 -7.42
N TYR A 335 -7.39 -16.86 -7.07
CA TYR A 335 -6.27 -16.91 -8.03
C TYR A 335 -5.46 -18.19 -7.99
N ARG A 336 -5.32 -18.87 -6.87
CA ARG A 336 -4.39 -20.01 -6.67
C ARG A 336 -4.51 -21.15 -7.69
N ARG A 337 -5.66 -21.25 -8.40
CA ARG A 337 -5.88 -22.28 -9.44
C ARG A 337 -5.48 -21.84 -10.84
N ILE A 338 -5.35 -20.52 -11.05
CA ILE A 338 -5.13 -19.94 -12.39
C ILE A 338 -3.85 -19.11 -12.46
N ALA A 339 -3.33 -18.68 -11.30
CA ALA A 339 -2.08 -17.93 -11.21
C ALA A 339 -0.87 -18.83 -11.47
N ARG A 340 0.17 -18.26 -12.08
CA ARG A 340 1.51 -18.83 -12.05
C ARG A 340 2.02 -18.84 -10.61
N ALA A 341 2.75 -19.87 -10.21
CA ALA A 341 3.36 -19.94 -8.88
C ALA A 341 4.30 -18.76 -8.63
N CYS A 342 4.16 -18.13 -7.46
CA CYS A 342 4.97 -17.01 -7.01
C CYS A 342 5.58 -17.32 -5.63
N PRO A 343 6.54 -18.29 -5.56
CA PRO A 343 7.03 -18.83 -4.29
C PRO A 343 7.73 -17.79 -3.41
N ASN A 344 8.42 -16.82 -4.02
CA ASN A 344 9.08 -15.76 -3.24
C ASN A 344 8.04 -14.84 -2.59
N ALA A 345 7.03 -14.40 -3.34
CA ALA A 345 5.94 -13.59 -2.81
C ALA A 345 5.18 -14.32 -1.68
N THR A 346 4.99 -15.64 -1.80
CA THR A 346 4.38 -16.47 -0.76
C THR A 346 5.22 -16.45 0.52
N LEU A 347 6.53 -16.64 0.40
CA LEU A 347 7.44 -16.64 1.55
C LEU A 347 7.52 -15.25 2.20
N TRP A 348 7.58 -14.17 1.40
CA TRP A 348 7.50 -12.80 1.93
C TRP A 348 6.18 -12.57 2.68
N GLY A 349 5.05 -13.03 2.15
CA GLY A 349 3.76 -12.98 2.83
C GLY A 349 3.76 -13.69 4.19
N GLN A 350 4.53 -14.77 4.35
CA GLN A 350 4.64 -15.54 5.58
C GLN A 350 5.64 -14.97 6.59
N SER A 351 6.67 -14.28 6.12
CA SER A 351 7.83 -13.88 6.91
C SER A 351 7.85 -12.43 7.35
N MET A 352 7.04 -11.58 6.71
CA MET A 352 7.10 -10.14 6.93
C MET A 352 6.34 -9.69 8.19
N ILE A 353 6.99 -8.87 9.00
CA ILE A 353 6.38 -8.06 10.06
C ILE A 353 6.71 -6.58 9.83
N ASN A 354 5.96 -5.70 10.47
CA ASN A 354 6.23 -4.28 10.41
C ASN A 354 6.53 -3.73 11.81
N LEU A 355 7.69 -3.11 11.97
CA LEU A 355 8.06 -2.42 13.19
C LEU A 355 7.34 -1.06 13.29
N PRO A 356 7.11 -0.58 14.52
CA PRO A 356 6.45 0.70 14.77
C PRO A 356 7.16 1.86 14.05
N ASN A 357 6.46 2.55 13.16
CA ASN A 357 6.95 3.76 12.49
C ASN A 357 5.77 4.70 12.21
N TRP A 358 5.66 5.79 12.97
CA TRP A 358 4.64 6.82 12.79
C TRP A 358 5.18 8.20 13.14
N TYR A 359 4.50 9.22 12.65
CA TYR A 359 4.84 10.61 12.96
C TYR A 359 4.72 10.88 14.46
N GLY A 360 5.81 11.34 15.07
CA GLY A 360 5.87 11.65 16.52
C GLY A 360 6.22 10.49 17.43
N ILE A 361 6.61 9.31 16.90
CA ILE A 361 7.20 8.25 17.73
C ILE A 361 8.48 8.76 18.41
N LYS A 362 8.62 8.48 19.70
CA LYS A 362 9.80 8.91 20.48
C LYS A 362 11.02 8.03 20.16
N PRO A 363 12.24 8.59 20.05
CA PRO A 363 13.46 7.80 19.83
C PRO A 363 13.67 6.69 20.88
N THR A 364 13.28 6.95 22.12
CA THR A 364 13.35 5.94 23.20
C THR A 364 12.44 4.74 22.95
N ALA A 365 11.28 4.94 22.32
CA ALA A 365 10.40 3.85 21.95
C ALA A 365 11.00 3.03 20.78
N VAL A 366 11.62 3.69 19.80
CA VAL A 366 12.30 3.02 18.69
C VAL A 366 13.49 2.19 19.20
N LYS A 367 14.31 2.76 20.10
CA LYS A 367 15.41 2.02 20.76
C LYS A 367 14.89 0.78 21.49
N ARG A 368 13.80 0.91 22.26
CA ARG A 368 13.19 -0.22 22.96
C ARG A 368 12.78 -1.36 22.03
N VAL A 369 12.30 -1.04 20.81
CA VAL A 369 11.96 -2.05 19.80
C VAL A 369 13.20 -2.83 19.36
N VAL A 370 14.31 -2.14 19.07
CA VAL A 370 15.58 -2.79 18.69
C VAL A 370 16.11 -3.64 19.83
N ASP A 371 16.16 -3.11 21.08
CA ASP A 371 16.63 -3.84 22.24
C ASP A 371 15.80 -5.12 22.49
N ALA A 372 14.48 -5.04 22.28
CA ALA A 372 13.59 -6.21 22.39
C ALA A 372 13.88 -7.26 21.31
N LEU A 373 14.14 -6.83 20.07
CA LEU A 373 14.50 -7.74 18.98
C LEU A 373 15.84 -8.46 19.27
N VAL A 374 16.83 -7.76 19.82
CA VAL A 374 18.11 -8.35 20.22
C VAL A 374 17.88 -9.43 21.28
N ARG A 375 17.12 -9.14 22.34
CA ARG A 375 16.78 -10.15 23.37
C ARG A 375 15.99 -11.34 22.80
N LEU A 376 15.12 -11.11 21.84
CA LEU A 376 14.39 -12.18 21.18
C LEU A 376 15.33 -13.08 20.38
N ARG A 377 16.32 -12.52 19.66
CA ARG A 377 17.33 -13.30 18.95
C ARG A 377 18.19 -14.13 19.88
N GLU A 378 18.56 -13.61 21.06
CA GLU A 378 19.30 -14.38 22.08
C GLU A 378 18.51 -15.62 22.58
N ARG A 379 17.17 -15.48 22.69
CA ARG A 379 16.28 -16.55 23.18
C ARG A 379 15.82 -17.52 22.09
N CYS A 380 15.59 -17.02 20.88
CA CYS A 380 15.03 -17.75 19.75
C CYS A 380 15.73 -17.35 18.46
N PRO A 381 17.03 -17.67 18.27
CA PRO A 381 17.83 -17.21 17.14
C PRO A 381 17.25 -17.66 15.79
N GLU A 382 16.74 -18.88 15.70
CA GLU A 382 16.14 -19.41 14.46
C GLU A 382 14.89 -18.67 14.05
N SER A 383 14.06 -18.25 15.00
CA SER A 383 12.81 -17.52 14.71
C SER A 383 13.06 -16.11 14.18
N VAL A 384 14.14 -15.48 14.62
CA VAL A 384 14.52 -14.09 14.25
C VAL A 384 15.45 -14.06 13.03
N ALA A 385 15.94 -15.23 12.58
CA ALA A 385 16.77 -15.33 11.40
C ALA A 385 16.05 -14.81 10.13
N TRP A 386 16.84 -14.42 9.14
CA TRP A 386 16.31 -14.13 7.82
C TRP A 386 15.69 -15.39 7.20
N PRO A 387 14.51 -15.30 6.58
CA PRO A 387 13.88 -16.48 5.99
C PRO A 387 14.74 -17.07 4.88
N GLU A 388 14.82 -18.40 4.84
CA GLU A 388 15.55 -19.10 3.80
C GLU A 388 14.67 -19.28 2.56
N PHE A 389 15.13 -18.74 1.45
CA PHE A 389 14.53 -18.93 0.13
C PHE A 389 15.19 -20.14 -0.52
N ALA A 390 14.41 -21.08 -1.00
CA ALA A 390 14.94 -22.22 -1.73
C ALA A 390 15.71 -21.69 -2.96
N ASN A 391 17.00 -21.98 -3.00
CA ASN A 391 17.82 -21.78 -4.21
C ASN A 391 17.22 -22.64 -5.32
N ARG A 392 16.44 -22.06 -6.21
CA ARG A 392 15.93 -22.71 -7.41
C ARG A 392 16.50 -22.08 -8.66
#